data_e8debc6187113e7319ca4a23ed8b2aed
#
_entry.id   e8debc6187113e7319ca4a23ed8b2aed
#
_cell.length_a   1.000
_cell.length_b   1.000
_cell.length_c   1.000
_cell.angle_alpha   90.00
_cell.angle_beta   90.00
_cell.angle_gamma   90.00
#
_symmetry.space_group_name_H-M   'P 1'
#
loop_
_entity.id
_entity.type
_entity.pdbx_description
1 polymer ?
#
loop_
_entity_poly.entity_id
_entity_poly.type
_entity_poly.pdbx_seq_one_letter_code
_entity_poly.pdbx_strand_id
1 'polypeptide(L)'
;MRIKNLLLLLVAPALFLFVSCEREFKPVPIKYGQDECEYCHMKITDPRYGSELLLKTGKVYKFDSIECLAAHYMEHKDKSKIHSLWVPDFLTKRFIPAEKAYYLHTKNLPSPMGMNLSAFSNTEELNRVKKQYGGEVLNWEQVLNLVKKEWIEKKHKKMHHHMNM
;
A
#
# COMPACT_ATOMS: atom_id res chain seq x y z
N MET A 1 -63.25 -6.05 -22.40
CA MET A 1 -62.59 -5.72 -21.11
C MET A 1 -61.48 -6.73 -20.79
N ARG A 2 -60.48 -6.96 -21.68
CA ARG A 2 -59.37 -7.94 -21.47
C ARG A 2 -58.00 -7.55 -22.05
N ILE A 3 -57.86 -6.32 -22.59
CA ILE A 3 -56.62 -5.87 -23.25
C ILE A 3 -55.76 -4.99 -22.32
N LYS A 4 -56.38 -4.36 -21.29
CA LYS A 4 -55.63 -3.48 -20.34
C LYS A 4 -54.71 -4.22 -19.37
N ASN A 5 -54.97 -5.50 -19.08
CA ASN A 5 -54.16 -6.27 -18.15
C ASN A 5 -52.94 -6.96 -18.79
N LEU A 6 -52.88 -7.02 -20.13
CA LEU A 6 -51.74 -7.64 -20.81
C LEU A 6 -50.55 -6.70 -20.97
N LEU A 7 -50.80 -5.36 -20.97
CA LEU A 7 -49.74 -4.35 -21.09
C LEU A 7 -48.95 -4.16 -19.78
N LEU A 8 -49.56 -4.46 -18.61
CA LEU A 8 -48.92 -4.31 -17.30
C LEU A 8 -47.92 -5.43 -17.00
N LEU A 9 -48.03 -6.58 -17.64
CA LEU A 9 -47.16 -7.76 -17.42
C LEU A 9 -45.87 -7.71 -18.21
N LEU A 10 -45.74 -6.81 -19.21
CA LEU A 10 -44.55 -6.67 -20.05
C LEU A 10 -43.54 -5.64 -19.56
N VAL A 11 -43.90 -4.80 -18.57
CA VAL A 11 -43.01 -3.76 -18.02
C VAL A 11 -42.19 -4.23 -16.80
N ALA A 12 -42.61 -5.31 -16.16
CA ALA A 12 -41.97 -5.81 -14.94
C ALA A 12 -40.58 -6.47 -15.11
N PRO A 13 -40.17 -7.09 -16.23
CA PRO A 13 -38.85 -7.73 -16.33
C PRO A 13 -37.70 -6.79 -16.76
N ALA A 14 -38.00 -5.52 -17.15
CA ALA A 14 -36.94 -4.62 -17.66
C ALA A 14 -36.12 -3.90 -16.56
N LEU A 15 -36.53 -4.04 -15.29
CA LEU A 15 -35.91 -3.27 -14.17
C LEU A 15 -34.78 -4.00 -13.45
N PHE A 16 -34.38 -5.19 -13.91
CA PHE A 16 -33.40 -6.05 -13.17
C PHE A 16 -31.99 -6.12 -13.77
N LEU A 17 -31.63 -5.30 -14.76
CA LEU A 17 -30.35 -5.46 -15.48
C LEU A 17 -29.29 -4.38 -15.21
N PHE A 18 -29.43 -3.57 -14.18
CA PHE A 18 -28.32 -2.70 -13.74
C PHE A 18 -27.65 -3.24 -12.48
N VAL A 19 -27.17 -4.48 -12.54
CA VAL A 19 -26.08 -4.89 -11.63
C VAL A 19 -24.81 -4.23 -12.18
N SER A 20 -24.58 -2.99 -11.76
CA SER A 20 -23.28 -2.34 -11.93
C SER A 20 -22.26 -3.21 -11.23
N CYS A 21 -21.43 -3.91 -11.99
CA CYS A 21 -20.29 -4.63 -11.48
C CYS A 21 -19.25 -3.58 -11.06
N GLU A 22 -19.44 -2.95 -9.90
CA GLU A 22 -18.41 -2.10 -9.29
C GLU A 22 -17.19 -2.98 -9.07
N ARG A 23 -16.12 -2.71 -9.80
CA ARG A 23 -14.84 -3.39 -9.62
C ARG A 23 -14.29 -2.97 -8.26
N GLU A 24 -14.37 -3.87 -7.29
CA GLU A 24 -13.85 -3.64 -5.96
C GLU A 24 -12.32 -3.65 -5.99
N PHE A 25 -11.71 -2.48 -5.78
CA PHE A 25 -10.26 -2.31 -5.70
C PHE A 25 -9.78 -2.64 -4.30
N LYS A 26 -9.45 -3.92 -4.08
CA LYS A 26 -8.89 -4.42 -2.82
C LYS A 26 -7.45 -4.90 -3.01
N PRO A 27 -6.62 -4.88 -1.96
CA PRO A 27 -5.31 -5.52 -2.01
C PRO A 27 -5.46 -7.01 -2.30
N VAL A 28 -4.47 -7.59 -2.98
CA VAL A 28 -4.44 -9.02 -3.30
C VAL A 28 -3.46 -9.75 -2.38
N PRO A 29 -3.64 -11.03 -2.08
CA PRO A 29 -2.72 -11.76 -1.22
C PRO A 29 -1.28 -11.77 -1.78
N ILE A 30 -0.31 -11.41 -0.96
CA ILE A 30 1.12 -11.59 -1.27
C ILE A 30 1.48 -13.05 -1.02
N LYS A 31 2.11 -13.69 -2.00
CA LYS A 31 2.67 -15.05 -1.88
C LYS A 31 4.08 -14.95 -1.30
N TYR A 32 4.18 -14.92 0.03
CA TYR A 32 5.46 -14.80 0.72
C TYR A 32 6.43 -15.91 0.34
N GLY A 33 7.69 -15.56 0.11
CA GLY A 33 8.72 -16.46 -0.39
C GLY A 33 8.67 -16.73 -1.91
N GLN A 34 7.63 -16.26 -2.62
CA GLN A 34 7.44 -16.44 -4.06
C GLN A 34 7.41 -15.11 -4.82
N ASP A 35 6.56 -14.17 -4.38
CA ASP A 35 6.45 -12.84 -5.01
C ASP A 35 7.75 -12.03 -4.81
N GLU A 36 8.05 -11.19 -5.79
CA GLU A 36 9.20 -10.29 -5.79
C GLU A 36 8.76 -8.84 -5.63
N CYS A 37 9.60 -8.06 -4.96
CA CYS A 37 9.40 -6.63 -4.77
C CYS A 37 9.64 -5.89 -6.10
N GLU A 38 8.66 -5.10 -6.54
CA GLU A 38 8.77 -4.30 -7.78
C GLU A 38 9.90 -3.26 -7.73
N TYR A 39 10.33 -2.82 -6.54
CA TYR A 39 11.33 -1.77 -6.39
C TYR A 39 12.76 -2.30 -6.22
N CYS A 40 12.99 -3.22 -5.29
CA CYS A 40 14.32 -3.75 -4.97
C CYS A 40 14.61 -5.13 -5.57
N HIS A 41 13.61 -5.78 -6.17
CA HIS A 41 13.68 -7.11 -6.81
C HIS A 41 14.05 -8.26 -5.87
N MET A 42 13.94 -8.05 -4.55
CA MET A 42 14.11 -9.10 -3.56
C MET A 42 12.79 -9.84 -3.33
N LYS A 43 12.87 -11.08 -2.85
CA LYS A 43 11.68 -11.85 -2.48
C LYS A 43 11.01 -11.25 -1.24
N ILE A 44 9.68 -11.17 -1.31
CA ILE A 44 8.87 -10.69 -0.19
C ILE A 44 8.69 -11.85 0.79
N THR A 45 9.27 -11.75 1.99
CA THR A 45 9.29 -12.87 2.93
C THR A 45 8.59 -12.59 4.25
N ASP A 46 8.48 -11.32 4.66
CA ASP A 46 7.94 -10.95 5.96
C ASP A 46 6.54 -10.32 5.86
N PRO A 47 5.48 -10.99 6.37
CA PRO A 47 4.11 -10.48 6.29
C PRO A 47 3.86 -9.22 7.12
N ARG A 48 4.80 -8.80 7.96
CA ARG A 48 4.71 -7.55 8.74
C ARG A 48 5.02 -6.31 7.92
N TYR A 49 5.61 -6.48 6.71
CA TYR A 49 6.15 -5.37 5.92
C TYR A 49 5.68 -5.37 4.45
N GLY A 50 5.26 -6.52 3.93
CA GLY A 50 4.82 -6.65 2.54
C GLY A 50 3.68 -5.68 2.20
N SER A 51 3.90 -4.81 1.21
CA SER A 51 3.02 -3.68 0.89
C SER A 51 2.56 -3.72 -0.58
N GLU A 52 1.52 -2.96 -0.93
CA GLU A 52 0.96 -2.95 -2.29
C GLU A 52 0.58 -1.56 -2.78
N LEU A 53 0.73 -1.35 -4.10
CA LEU A 53 0.18 -0.22 -4.83
C LEU A 53 -0.76 -0.75 -5.92
N LEU A 54 -2.01 -0.28 -5.89
CA LEU A 54 -3.02 -0.62 -6.88
C LEU A 54 -3.21 0.52 -7.87
N LEU A 55 -3.18 0.20 -9.16
CA LEU A 55 -3.55 1.13 -10.21
C LEU A 55 -5.05 1.05 -10.52
N LYS A 56 -5.62 2.14 -11.04
CA LYS A 56 -7.01 2.22 -11.54
C LYS A 56 -7.30 1.22 -12.68
N THR A 57 -6.27 0.70 -13.34
CA THR A 57 -6.37 -0.38 -14.35
C THR A 57 -6.59 -1.75 -13.73
N GLY A 58 -6.40 -1.90 -12.41
CA GLY A 58 -6.43 -3.17 -11.69
C GLY A 58 -5.05 -3.84 -11.57
N LYS A 59 -3.98 -3.25 -12.15
CA LYS A 59 -2.62 -3.76 -11.93
C LYS A 59 -2.19 -3.51 -10.49
N VAL A 60 -1.57 -4.51 -9.87
CA VAL A 60 -1.02 -4.47 -8.51
C VAL A 60 0.48 -4.59 -8.56
N TYR A 61 1.17 -3.70 -7.87
CA TYR A 61 2.60 -3.78 -7.58
C TYR A 61 2.79 -4.18 -6.13
N LYS A 62 3.71 -5.10 -5.88
CA LYS A 62 4.01 -5.66 -4.56
C LYS A 62 5.41 -5.26 -4.09
N PHE A 63 5.56 -5.01 -2.81
CA PHE A 63 6.80 -4.54 -2.21
C PHE A 63 7.11 -5.33 -0.93
N ASP A 64 8.39 -5.52 -0.65
CA ASP A 64 8.86 -6.23 0.54
C ASP A 64 8.84 -5.36 1.81
N SER A 65 8.72 -4.04 1.64
CA SER A 65 8.73 -3.08 2.74
C SER A 65 7.94 -1.81 2.44
N ILE A 66 7.59 -1.08 3.50
CA ILE A 66 6.91 0.22 3.44
C ILE A 66 7.78 1.26 2.70
N GLU A 67 9.08 1.24 2.92
CA GLU A 67 10.03 2.12 2.26
C GLU A 67 10.13 1.86 0.75
N CYS A 68 10.04 0.61 0.29
CA CYS A 68 9.99 0.27 -1.13
C CYS A 68 8.72 0.79 -1.78
N LEU A 69 7.56 0.64 -1.12
CA LEU A 69 6.29 1.23 -1.55
C LEU A 69 6.41 2.75 -1.65
N ALA A 70 6.93 3.41 -0.61
CA ALA A 70 7.06 4.87 -0.55
C ALA A 70 7.97 5.39 -1.66
N ALA A 71 9.13 4.76 -1.89
CA ALA A 71 10.06 5.13 -2.94
C ALA A 71 9.43 4.95 -4.33
N HIS A 72 8.84 3.80 -4.61
CA HIS A 72 8.13 3.55 -5.86
C HIS A 72 6.98 4.55 -6.08
N TYR A 73 6.19 4.83 -5.05
CA TYR A 73 5.14 5.84 -5.11
C TYR A 73 5.70 7.21 -5.49
N MET A 74 6.78 7.68 -4.87
CA MET A 74 7.37 8.99 -5.18
C MET A 74 7.95 9.07 -6.60
N GLU A 75 8.57 8.00 -7.09
CA GLU A 75 9.16 7.91 -8.42
C GLU A 75 8.13 7.61 -9.53
N HIS A 76 6.91 7.22 -9.18
CA HIS A 76 5.86 6.93 -10.18
C HIS A 76 5.49 8.18 -10.99
N LYS A 77 5.62 8.08 -12.33
CA LYS A 77 5.49 9.23 -13.24
C LYS A 77 4.11 9.86 -13.24
N ASP A 78 3.06 9.06 -13.10
CA ASP A 78 1.67 9.52 -13.19
C ASP A 78 0.85 9.06 -11.99
N LYS A 79 0.83 9.90 -10.97
CA LYS A 79 0.08 9.65 -9.72
C LYS A 79 -1.43 9.52 -9.93
N SER A 80 -1.96 10.12 -11.01
CA SER A 80 -3.40 10.08 -11.31
C SER A 80 -3.89 8.67 -11.64
N LYS A 81 -2.99 7.77 -12.05
CA LYS A 81 -3.27 6.35 -12.33
C LYS A 81 -3.31 5.49 -11.08
N ILE A 82 -2.79 5.97 -9.96
CA ILE A 82 -2.80 5.23 -8.70
C ILE A 82 -4.22 5.26 -8.12
N HIS A 83 -4.73 4.10 -7.75
CA HIS A 83 -6.01 3.98 -7.05
C HIS A 83 -5.80 4.04 -5.54
N SER A 84 -4.91 3.21 -4.99
CA SER A 84 -4.70 3.09 -3.54
C SER A 84 -3.35 2.47 -3.19
N LEU A 85 -2.91 2.77 -1.96
CA LEU A 85 -1.68 2.27 -1.34
C LEU A 85 -2.05 1.48 -0.09
N TRP A 86 -1.44 0.32 0.10
CA TRP A 86 -1.74 -0.58 1.19
C TRP A 86 -0.48 -1.03 1.91
N VAL A 87 -0.53 -0.98 3.22
CA VAL A 87 0.55 -1.46 4.10
C VAL A 87 -0.03 -2.47 5.10
N PRO A 88 0.74 -3.45 5.57
CA PRO A 88 0.25 -4.37 6.58
C PRO A 88 0.24 -3.69 7.96
N ASP A 89 -0.82 -3.90 8.71
CA ASP A 89 -0.79 -3.65 10.16
C ASP A 89 0.22 -4.61 10.81
N PHE A 90 1.15 -4.07 11.56
CA PHE A 90 2.30 -4.82 12.12
C PHE A 90 1.90 -6.00 13.00
N LEU A 91 0.82 -5.87 13.76
CA LEU A 91 0.34 -6.91 14.68
C LEU A 91 -0.56 -7.94 13.98
N THR A 92 -1.52 -7.46 13.20
CA THR A 92 -2.55 -8.32 12.59
C THR A 92 -2.19 -8.85 11.21
N LYS A 93 -1.19 -8.25 10.52
CA LYS A 93 -0.76 -8.49 9.13
C LYS A 93 -1.86 -8.23 8.09
N ARG A 94 -2.97 -7.62 8.49
CA ARG A 94 -4.04 -7.21 7.57
C ARG A 94 -3.67 -5.90 6.88
N PHE A 95 -4.00 -5.80 5.61
CA PHE A 95 -3.80 -4.57 4.87
C PHE A 95 -4.68 -3.44 5.38
N ILE A 96 -4.07 -2.27 5.53
CA ILE A 96 -4.70 -0.99 5.88
C ILE A 96 -4.25 0.07 4.86
N PRO A 97 -5.10 1.09 4.55
CA PRO A 97 -4.70 2.18 3.65
C PRO A 97 -3.48 2.93 4.21
N ALA A 98 -2.45 3.10 3.37
CA ALA A 98 -1.20 3.72 3.80
C ALA A 98 -1.39 5.15 4.33
N GLU A 99 -2.25 5.95 3.68
CA GLU A 99 -2.51 7.33 4.08
C GLU A 99 -3.24 7.46 5.43
N LYS A 100 -3.87 6.36 5.91
CA LYS A 100 -4.62 6.32 7.18
C LYS A 100 -3.88 5.58 8.29
N ALA A 101 -2.75 4.96 7.97
CA ALA A 101 -1.93 4.24 8.94
C ALA A 101 -1.12 5.18 9.82
N TYR A 102 -0.83 4.73 11.03
CA TYR A 102 0.15 5.32 11.93
C TYR A 102 1.44 4.53 11.80
N TYR A 103 2.59 5.20 11.81
CA TYR A 103 3.88 4.54 11.61
C TYR A 103 4.78 4.70 12.83
N LEU A 104 5.52 3.64 13.14
CA LEU A 104 6.60 3.67 14.12
C LEU A 104 7.93 3.50 13.38
N HIS A 105 8.83 4.47 13.55
CA HIS A 105 10.19 4.41 13.06
C HIS A 105 11.13 4.12 14.23
N THR A 106 11.72 2.93 14.26
CA THR A 106 12.63 2.52 15.34
C THR A 106 13.62 1.45 14.91
N LYS A 107 14.90 1.64 15.22
CA LYS A 107 15.96 0.68 14.94
C LYS A 107 15.80 -0.68 15.66
N ASN A 108 14.95 -0.72 16.68
CA ASN A 108 14.67 -1.93 17.45
C ASN A 108 13.64 -2.86 16.78
N LEU A 109 13.02 -2.42 15.66
CA LEU A 109 12.13 -3.22 14.80
C LEU A 109 12.65 -3.14 13.36
N PRO A 110 13.68 -3.95 13.00
CA PRO A 110 14.29 -3.88 11.68
C PRO A 110 13.31 -4.30 10.58
N SER A 111 13.19 -3.46 9.53
CA SER A 111 12.50 -3.79 8.30
C SER A 111 13.43 -4.44 7.28
N PRO A 112 12.92 -5.15 6.25
CA PRO A 112 13.75 -5.82 5.24
C PRO A 112 14.78 -4.92 4.57
N MET A 113 14.42 -3.64 4.31
CA MET A 113 15.32 -2.68 3.65
C MET A 113 16.02 -1.70 4.61
N GLY A 114 15.85 -1.88 5.92
CA GLY A 114 16.61 -1.18 6.94
C GLY A 114 16.14 0.24 7.29
N MET A 115 15.01 0.73 6.74
CA MET A 115 14.42 1.99 7.19
C MET A 115 13.64 1.85 8.49
N ASN A 116 13.36 0.60 8.91
CA ASN A 116 12.79 0.27 10.22
C ASN A 116 11.42 0.93 10.47
N LEU A 117 10.57 0.90 9.44
CA LEU A 117 9.21 1.42 9.45
C LEU A 117 8.22 0.29 9.69
N SER A 118 7.32 0.45 10.68
CA SER A 118 6.21 -0.47 10.96
C SER A 118 4.91 0.32 10.94
N ALA A 119 3.83 -0.23 10.40
CA ALA A 119 2.53 0.43 10.30
C ALA A 119 1.51 -0.16 11.28
N PHE A 120 0.57 0.66 11.74
CA PHE A 120 -0.46 0.29 12.71
C PHE A 120 -1.81 0.90 12.31
N SER A 121 -2.89 0.18 12.54
CA SER A 121 -4.25 0.62 12.25
C SER A 121 -4.79 1.61 13.29
N ASN A 122 -4.23 1.61 14.51
CA ASN A 122 -4.66 2.49 15.58
C ASN A 122 -3.49 2.90 16.49
N THR A 123 -3.68 4.02 17.18
CA THR A 123 -2.67 4.63 18.05
C THR A 123 -2.45 3.87 19.34
N GLU A 124 -3.43 3.14 19.84
CA GLU A 124 -3.31 2.37 21.07
C GLU A 124 -2.28 1.24 20.93
N GLU A 125 -2.41 0.45 19.87
CA GLU A 125 -1.48 -0.62 19.54
C GLU A 125 -0.09 -0.07 19.23
N LEU A 126 -0.01 1.02 18.46
CA LEU A 126 1.26 1.70 18.19
C LEU A 126 1.93 2.13 19.49
N ASN A 127 1.22 2.78 20.40
CA ASN A 127 1.78 3.28 21.67
C ASN A 127 2.25 2.12 22.57
N ARG A 128 1.54 1.00 22.58
CA ARG A 128 1.97 -0.21 23.28
C ARG A 128 3.30 -0.74 22.77
N VAL A 129 3.45 -0.82 21.43
CA VAL A 129 4.70 -1.26 20.79
C VAL A 129 5.81 -0.23 20.98
N LYS A 130 5.50 1.07 20.84
CA LYS A 130 6.46 2.15 21.09
C LYS A 130 6.98 2.16 22.53
N LYS A 131 6.15 1.85 23.50
CA LYS A 131 6.58 1.75 24.91
C LYS A 131 7.65 0.68 25.11
N GLN A 132 7.57 -0.40 24.33
CA GLN A 132 8.52 -1.51 24.40
C GLN A 132 9.80 -1.25 23.61
N TYR A 133 9.69 -0.70 22.39
CA TYR A 133 10.78 -0.60 21.42
C TYR A 133 11.33 0.81 21.23
N GLY A 134 10.67 1.82 21.81
CA GLY A 134 11.01 3.23 21.57
C GLY A 134 10.67 3.68 20.14
N GLY A 135 11.20 4.83 19.75
CA GLY A 135 11.10 5.32 18.38
C GLY A 135 10.20 6.54 18.22
N GLU A 136 10.07 6.96 16.98
CA GLU A 136 9.30 8.13 16.56
C GLU A 136 8.01 7.71 15.85
N VAL A 137 6.91 8.43 16.14
CA VAL A 137 5.62 8.23 15.46
C VAL A 137 5.55 9.14 14.25
N LEU A 138 5.22 8.58 13.11
CA LEU A 138 5.12 9.28 11.84
C LEU A 138 3.73 9.07 11.22
N ASN A 139 3.29 10.02 10.40
CA ASN A 139 2.21 9.84 9.44
C ASN A 139 2.79 9.51 8.06
N TRP A 140 1.92 9.24 7.07
CA TRP A 140 2.35 8.87 5.72
C TRP A 140 3.22 9.93 5.04
N GLU A 141 2.88 11.20 5.17
CA GLU A 141 3.66 12.30 4.59
C GLU A 141 5.08 12.36 5.20
N GLN A 142 5.19 12.17 6.51
CA GLN A 142 6.48 12.12 7.20
C GLN A 142 7.30 10.89 6.78
N VAL A 143 6.64 9.74 6.51
CA VAL A 143 7.30 8.55 5.93
C VAL A 143 7.87 8.88 4.56
N LEU A 144 7.10 9.53 3.67
CA LEU A 144 7.57 9.93 2.35
C LEU A 144 8.79 10.87 2.45
N ASN A 145 8.75 11.86 3.35
CA ASN A 145 9.85 12.79 3.57
C ASN A 145 11.11 12.09 4.10
N LEU A 146 10.95 11.15 5.04
CA LEU A 146 12.05 10.34 5.57
C LEU A 146 12.71 9.51 4.47
N VAL A 147 11.93 8.76 3.69
CA VAL A 147 12.43 7.89 2.60
C VAL A 147 13.10 8.74 1.51
N LYS A 148 12.54 9.88 1.14
CA LYS A 148 13.13 10.81 0.18
C LYS A 148 14.52 11.25 0.63
N LYS A 149 14.64 11.77 1.86
CA LYS A 149 15.89 12.32 2.40
C LYS A 149 16.94 11.23 2.60
N GLU A 150 16.57 10.14 3.26
CA GLU A 150 17.54 9.14 3.71
C GLU A 150 17.90 8.12 2.63
N TRP A 151 17.04 7.92 1.64
CA TRP A 151 17.23 6.86 0.66
C TRP A 151 17.37 7.36 -0.77
N ILE A 152 16.40 8.11 -1.29
CA ILE A 152 16.41 8.56 -2.70
C ILE A 152 17.53 9.58 -2.94
N GLU A 153 17.65 10.61 -2.11
CA GLU A 153 18.67 11.66 -2.29
C GLU A 153 20.10 11.12 -2.08
N LYS A 154 20.30 10.20 -1.13
CA LYS A 154 21.60 9.55 -0.93
C LYS A 154 21.98 8.66 -2.10
N LYS A 155 21.04 7.96 -2.73
CA LYS A 155 21.27 7.16 -3.93
C LYS A 155 21.71 8.05 -5.09
N HIS A 156 21.04 9.17 -5.31
CA HIS A 156 21.39 10.13 -6.37
C HIS A 156 22.79 10.73 -6.15
N LYS A 157 23.13 11.14 -4.93
CA LYS A 157 24.47 11.66 -4.61
C LYS A 157 25.58 10.64 -4.90
N LYS A 158 25.37 9.37 -4.56
CA LYS A 158 26.37 8.31 -4.86
C LYS A 158 26.55 8.11 -6.36
N MET A 159 25.47 8.10 -7.14
CA MET A 159 25.56 7.95 -8.60
C MET A 159 26.33 9.12 -9.25
N HIS A 160 26.05 10.36 -8.85
CA HIS A 160 26.79 11.53 -9.37
C HIS A 160 28.27 11.50 -9.00
N HIS A 161 28.63 11.01 -7.83
CA HIS A 161 30.04 10.91 -7.42
C HIS A 161 30.81 9.89 -8.28
N HIS A 162 30.18 8.75 -8.62
CA HIS A 162 30.80 7.74 -9.50
C HIS A 162 30.90 8.15 -10.96
N MET A 163 30.06 9.08 -11.45
CA MET A 163 30.14 9.58 -12.82
C MET A 163 31.22 10.66 -13.01
N ASN A 164 31.69 11.26 -11.93
CA ASN A 164 32.69 12.34 -11.95
C ASN A 164 34.12 11.86 -11.61
N MET A 165 34.32 10.54 -11.45
CA MET A 165 35.62 9.89 -11.31
C MET A 165 35.99 9.15 -12.59
#